data_8f5be8870fca89dc9b3282d1a7e4a8dc
#
_entry.id   8f5be8870fca89dc9b3282d1a7e4a8dc
#
_cell.length_a   1.000
_cell.length_b   1.000
_cell.length_c   1.000
_cell.angle_alpha   90.00
_cell.angle_beta   90.00
_cell.angle_gamma   90.00
#
_symmetry.space_group_name_H-M   'P 1'
#
loop_
_entity.id
_entity.type
_entity.pdbx_description
1 polymer ?
#
loop_
_entity_poly.entity_id
_entity_poly.type
_entity_poly.pdbx_seq_one_letter_code
_entity_poly.pdbx_strand_id
1 'polypeptide(L)'
;MPWRGVSHARPTRLTEPTTQGDSMNAEQKTLLIVAHAVSPNLRRLLAALRAGAKAGGEEQVKLVSLSPFETQAEHVLAADGILLLTPENLAYMSGAMKDFFDRNYYPTLDHQQGLPYALVVRAGNDGSGTVAGVERIVTGLRWKPVADALICRGEFRPEFVDDCHELGAAMAAGLAAGVL
;
A
#
# COMPACT_ATOMS: atom_id res chain seq x y z
N MET A 1 -69.60 33.23 43.61
CA MET A 1 -69.39 32.01 42.84
C MET A 1 -68.43 32.36 41.69
N PRO A 2 -67.15 31.97 41.74
CA PRO A 2 -66.16 32.32 40.71
C PRO A 2 -66.12 31.28 39.61
N TRP A 3 -66.02 31.73 38.38
CA TRP A 3 -65.81 30.93 37.17
C TRP A 3 -64.38 30.41 37.10
N ARG A 4 -64.22 29.11 36.88
CA ARG A 4 -62.91 28.44 36.69
C ARG A 4 -62.46 28.60 35.25
N GLY A 5 -61.27 29.12 35.05
CA GLY A 5 -60.61 29.25 33.74
C GLY A 5 -60.22 27.89 33.13
N VAL A 6 -60.58 27.69 31.91
CA VAL A 6 -60.17 26.52 31.10
C VAL A 6 -58.78 26.77 30.59
N SER A 7 -57.79 25.95 31.03
CA SER A 7 -56.38 25.93 30.56
C SER A 7 -56.35 25.27 29.21
N HIS A 8 -55.94 26.04 28.17
CA HIS A 8 -55.64 25.49 26.87
C HIS A 8 -54.20 24.93 26.88
N ALA A 9 -54.07 23.62 26.87
CA ALA A 9 -52.81 22.94 26.68
C ALA A 9 -52.33 23.18 25.25
N ARG A 10 -51.11 23.67 25.09
CA ARG A 10 -50.43 23.79 23.82
C ARG A 10 -50.08 22.40 23.30
N PRO A 11 -50.18 22.11 21.98
CA PRO A 11 -49.73 20.86 21.42
C PRO A 11 -48.19 20.80 21.48
N THR A 12 -47.70 19.73 22.05
CA THR A 12 -46.27 19.35 22.06
C THR A 12 -45.79 19.12 20.64
N ARG A 13 -44.78 19.89 20.23
CA ARG A 13 -44.11 19.71 18.95
C ARG A 13 -43.33 18.38 18.99
N LEU A 14 -43.77 17.42 18.19
CA LEU A 14 -43.02 16.20 17.96
C LEU A 14 -41.66 16.57 17.33
N THR A 15 -40.60 16.37 18.06
CA THR A 15 -39.24 16.42 17.54
C THR A 15 -39.02 15.17 16.70
N GLU A 16 -38.90 15.37 15.38
CA GLU A 16 -38.46 14.34 14.47
C GLU A 16 -37.04 13.88 14.87
N PRO A 17 -36.76 12.58 14.87
CA PRO A 17 -35.39 12.12 15.08
C PRO A 17 -34.53 12.55 13.89
N THR A 18 -33.60 13.43 14.16
CA THR A 18 -32.51 13.75 13.21
C THR A 18 -31.71 12.48 12.99
N THR A 19 -31.92 11.85 11.86
CA THR A 19 -31.07 10.77 11.38
C THR A 19 -29.70 11.42 11.08
N GLN A 20 -28.82 11.47 12.06
CA GLN A 20 -27.40 11.63 11.82
C GLN A 20 -26.99 10.39 11.03
N GLY A 21 -26.77 10.60 9.73
CA GLY A 21 -26.08 9.60 8.92
C GLY A 21 -24.73 9.33 9.55
N ASP A 22 -24.57 8.16 10.15
CA ASP A 22 -23.27 7.56 10.39
C ASP A 22 -22.61 7.43 9.00
N SER A 23 -21.86 8.44 8.61
CA SER A 23 -20.81 8.26 7.64
C SER A 23 -19.81 7.34 8.34
N MET A 24 -19.92 6.03 8.12
CA MET A 24 -18.90 5.06 8.45
C MET A 24 -17.64 5.61 7.81
N ASN A 25 -16.77 6.17 8.65
CA ASN A 25 -15.43 6.59 8.26
C ASN A 25 -14.70 5.29 7.94
N ALA A 26 -14.75 4.87 6.68
CA ALA A 26 -14.03 3.69 6.23
C ALA A 26 -12.57 3.94 6.58
N GLU A 27 -12.00 3.06 7.40
CA GLU A 27 -10.62 3.19 7.87
C GLU A 27 -9.71 3.24 6.65
N GLN A 28 -8.94 4.34 6.52
CA GLN A 28 -8.08 4.59 5.37
C GLN A 28 -7.03 3.48 5.27
N LYS A 29 -6.98 2.79 4.14
CA LYS A 29 -5.99 1.73 3.89
C LYS A 29 -4.59 2.30 3.74
N THR A 30 -3.58 1.55 4.14
CA THR A 30 -2.18 1.96 4.03
C THR A 30 -1.45 1.12 2.99
N LEU A 31 -0.94 1.79 1.94
CA LEU A 31 -0.01 1.20 0.97
C LEU A 31 1.42 1.63 1.32
N LEU A 32 2.25 0.66 1.68
CA LEU A 32 3.67 0.86 1.96
C LEU A 32 4.50 0.61 0.69
N ILE A 33 5.35 1.57 0.31
CA ILE A 33 6.37 1.38 -0.73
C ILE A 33 7.73 1.32 -0.05
N VAL A 34 8.43 0.19 -0.21
CA VAL A 34 9.82 0.01 0.23
C VAL A 34 10.70 0.01 -1.00
N ALA A 35 11.52 1.05 -1.16
CA ALA A 35 12.26 1.27 -2.40
C ALA A 35 13.74 1.60 -2.19
N HIS A 36 14.63 0.80 -2.78
CA HIS A 36 16.05 1.13 -2.87
C HIS A 36 16.35 1.91 -4.16
N ALA A 37 16.02 3.21 -4.16
CA ALA A 37 16.05 4.07 -5.33
C ALA A 37 17.33 4.93 -5.42
N VAL A 38 18.49 4.30 -5.51
CA VAL A 38 19.81 4.95 -5.48
C VAL A 38 20.27 5.58 -6.80
N SER A 39 19.72 5.16 -7.93
CA SER A 39 20.06 5.69 -9.25
C SER A 39 18.97 6.62 -9.81
N PRO A 40 19.30 7.50 -10.79
CA PRO A 40 18.28 8.34 -11.45
C PRO A 40 17.14 7.53 -12.04
N ASN A 41 17.40 6.38 -12.66
CA ASN A 41 16.39 5.51 -13.24
C ASN A 41 15.49 4.90 -12.18
N LEU A 42 16.04 4.39 -11.07
CA LEU A 42 15.26 3.88 -9.95
C LEU A 42 14.37 4.97 -9.30
N ARG A 43 14.88 6.20 -9.20
CA ARG A 43 14.09 7.34 -8.71
C ARG A 43 12.91 7.66 -9.64
N ARG A 44 13.08 7.53 -10.97
CA ARG A 44 11.98 7.69 -11.94
C ARG A 44 10.91 6.60 -11.75
N LEU A 45 11.31 5.33 -11.59
CA LEU A 45 10.38 4.23 -11.32
C LEU A 45 9.63 4.43 -9.99
N LEU A 46 10.33 4.83 -8.93
CA LEU A 46 9.70 5.14 -7.64
C LEU A 46 8.70 6.29 -7.76
N ALA A 47 9.06 7.36 -8.50
CA ALA A 47 8.15 8.48 -8.71
C ALA A 47 6.88 8.04 -9.45
N ALA A 48 7.00 7.16 -10.44
CA ALA A 48 5.88 6.61 -11.19
C ALA A 48 4.98 5.73 -10.29
N LEU A 49 5.55 4.81 -9.51
CA LEU A 49 4.80 4.00 -8.53
C LEU A 49 3.99 4.89 -7.56
N ARG A 50 4.62 5.94 -7.05
CA ARG A 50 3.97 6.88 -6.13
C ARG A 50 2.86 7.69 -6.80
N ALA A 51 3.08 8.14 -8.03
CA ALA A 51 2.08 8.88 -8.79
C ALA A 51 0.87 8.00 -9.11
N GLY A 52 1.11 6.77 -9.58
CA GLY A 52 0.05 5.79 -9.83
C GLY A 52 -0.73 5.45 -8.56
N ALA A 53 -0.03 5.16 -7.46
CA ALA A 53 -0.69 4.85 -6.19
C ALA A 53 -1.58 6.00 -5.68
N LYS A 54 -1.15 7.24 -5.85
CA LYS A 54 -1.98 8.41 -5.53
C LYS A 54 -3.21 8.52 -6.43
N ALA A 55 -3.04 8.27 -7.73
CA ALA A 55 -4.15 8.33 -8.69
C ALA A 55 -5.17 7.21 -8.47
N GLY A 56 -4.73 5.99 -8.12
CA GLY A 56 -5.61 4.84 -7.93
C GLY A 56 -6.27 4.77 -6.55
N GLY A 57 -5.65 5.33 -5.52
CA GLY A 57 -6.15 5.27 -4.14
C GLY A 57 -6.90 6.53 -3.70
N GLU A 58 -6.70 7.65 -4.41
CA GLU A 58 -7.28 8.96 -4.06
C GLU A 58 -7.14 9.26 -2.55
N GLU A 59 -8.23 9.60 -1.87
CA GLU A 59 -8.25 9.86 -0.42
C GLU A 59 -8.42 8.58 0.44
N GLN A 60 -8.71 7.43 -0.18
CA GLN A 60 -9.02 6.18 0.52
C GLN A 60 -7.77 5.40 0.92
N VAL A 61 -6.62 5.72 0.31
CA VAL A 61 -5.36 5.02 0.59
C VAL A 61 -4.28 6.01 1.03
N LYS A 62 -3.79 5.79 2.24
CA LYS A 62 -2.60 6.47 2.76
C LYS A 62 -1.35 5.85 2.13
N LEU A 63 -0.57 6.67 1.44
CA LEU A 63 0.69 6.24 0.86
C LEU A 63 1.85 6.53 1.82
N VAL A 64 2.58 5.49 2.22
CA VAL A 64 3.83 5.58 2.97
C VAL A 64 4.96 5.09 2.06
N SER A 65 5.99 5.89 1.84
CA SER A 65 7.11 5.54 0.95
C SER A 65 8.43 5.76 1.66
N LEU A 66 9.14 4.68 1.92
CA LEU A 66 10.37 4.64 2.72
C LEU A 66 11.49 3.90 1.97
N SER A 67 12.74 4.21 2.33
CA SER A 67 13.86 3.36 1.94
C SER A 67 13.87 2.05 2.76
N PRO A 68 14.57 1.01 2.30
CA PRO A 68 14.70 -0.22 3.07
C PRO A 68 15.28 0.00 4.47
N PHE A 69 16.23 0.92 4.62
CA PHE A 69 16.87 1.21 5.91
C PHE A 69 15.96 1.95 6.90
N GLU A 70 15.04 2.78 6.40
CA GLU A 70 14.07 3.52 7.24
C GLU A 70 12.88 2.65 7.63
N THR A 71 12.61 1.58 6.88
CA THR A 71 11.45 0.73 7.13
C THR A 71 11.68 -0.19 8.31
N GLN A 72 10.82 -0.10 9.31
CA GLN A 72 10.81 -0.91 10.52
C GLN A 72 9.58 -1.84 10.52
N ALA A 73 9.54 -2.79 11.44
CA ALA A 73 8.46 -3.78 11.53
C ALA A 73 7.08 -3.12 11.73
N GLU A 74 7.00 -2.03 12.49
CA GLU A 74 5.74 -1.31 12.68
C GLU A 74 5.16 -0.75 11.39
N HIS A 75 6.00 -0.35 10.42
CA HIS A 75 5.53 0.11 9.11
C HIS A 75 4.90 -1.04 8.31
N VAL A 76 5.51 -2.23 8.38
CA VAL A 76 4.97 -3.43 7.72
C VAL A 76 3.68 -3.90 8.40
N LEU A 77 3.65 -3.90 9.74
CA LEU A 77 2.47 -4.30 10.51
C LEU A 77 1.28 -3.36 10.31
N ALA A 78 1.52 -2.09 10.02
CA ALA A 78 0.48 -1.10 9.74
C ALA A 78 0.04 -1.07 8.26
N ALA A 79 0.67 -1.86 7.39
CA ALA A 79 0.36 -1.85 5.96
C ALA A 79 -0.76 -2.83 5.61
N ASP A 80 -1.68 -2.39 4.75
CA ASP A 80 -2.69 -3.24 4.10
C ASP A 80 -2.19 -3.82 2.78
N GLY A 81 -1.10 -3.26 2.22
CA GLY A 81 -0.40 -3.75 1.04
C GLY A 81 1.01 -3.19 0.94
N ILE A 82 1.89 -3.87 0.21
CA ILE A 82 3.30 -3.46 0.08
C ILE A 82 3.80 -3.55 -1.37
N LEU A 83 4.45 -2.49 -1.83
CA LEU A 83 5.21 -2.44 -3.09
C LEU A 83 6.70 -2.45 -2.79
N LEU A 84 7.41 -3.38 -3.41
CA LEU A 84 8.86 -3.51 -3.28
C LEU A 84 9.55 -3.06 -4.57
N LEU A 85 10.54 -2.17 -4.47
CA LEU A 85 11.38 -1.74 -5.60
C LEU A 85 12.84 -1.94 -5.25
N THR A 86 13.54 -2.79 -5.99
CA THR A 86 14.96 -3.07 -5.80
C THR A 86 15.72 -3.12 -7.12
N PRO A 87 16.98 -2.65 -7.17
CA PRO A 87 17.87 -3.04 -8.27
C PRO A 87 18.29 -4.51 -8.14
N GLU A 88 18.62 -5.11 -9.27
CA GLU A 88 19.40 -6.33 -9.32
C GLU A 88 20.87 -5.98 -9.08
N ASN A 89 21.47 -6.52 -8.03
CA ASN A 89 22.88 -6.43 -7.73
C ASN A 89 23.47 -7.83 -7.66
N LEU A 90 24.46 -8.13 -8.50
CA LEU A 90 25.13 -9.45 -8.51
C LEU A 90 24.12 -10.62 -8.63
N ALA A 91 23.17 -10.51 -9.54
CA ALA A 91 22.08 -11.46 -9.78
C ALA A 91 21.17 -11.70 -8.55
N TYR A 92 21.10 -10.75 -7.63
CA TYR A 92 20.27 -10.83 -6.42
C TYR A 92 19.67 -9.46 -6.08
N MET A 93 18.76 -9.41 -5.09
CA MET A 93 18.27 -8.12 -4.60
C MET A 93 19.39 -7.28 -3.99
N SER A 94 19.21 -5.98 -3.90
CA SER A 94 20.19 -5.12 -3.23
C SER A 94 20.39 -5.51 -1.77
N GLY A 95 21.61 -5.29 -1.25
CA GLY A 95 21.90 -5.52 0.17
C GLY A 95 20.98 -4.74 1.11
N ALA A 96 20.55 -3.54 0.72
CA ALA A 96 19.58 -2.76 1.48
C ALA A 96 18.20 -3.45 1.56
N MET A 97 17.72 -4.03 0.45
CA MET A 97 16.47 -4.79 0.45
C MET A 97 16.60 -6.08 1.27
N LYS A 98 17.76 -6.75 1.22
CA LYS A 98 18.01 -7.92 2.06
C LYS A 98 18.06 -7.57 3.55
N ASP A 99 18.69 -6.43 3.91
CA ASP A 99 18.71 -5.92 5.27
C ASP A 99 17.29 -5.61 5.79
N PHE A 100 16.44 -5.01 4.94
CA PHE A 100 15.03 -4.81 5.27
C PHE A 100 14.35 -6.13 5.63
N PHE A 101 14.51 -7.18 4.83
CA PHE A 101 13.93 -8.48 5.12
C PHE A 101 14.51 -9.10 6.39
N ASP A 102 15.83 -9.05 6.59
CA ASP A 102 16.47 -9.64 7.78
C ASP A 102 15.98 -9.02 9.09
N ARG A 103 15.77 -7.72 9.11
CA ARG A 103 15.28 -7.01 10.30
C ARG A 103 13.80 -7.21 10.57
N ASN A 104 13.00 -7.36 9.52
CA ASN A 104 11.55 -7.34 9.62
C ASN A 104 10.90 -8.73 9.54
N TYR A 105 11.62 -9.76 9.09
CA TYR A 105 11.09 -11.10 8.88
C TYR A 105 10.42 -11.67 10.12
N TYR A 106 11.18 -11.89 11.18
CA TYR A 106 10.65 -12.49 12.40
C TYR A 106 9.62 -11.62 13.13
N PRO A 107 9.80 -10.29 13.25
CA PRO A 107 8.80 -9.45 13.89
C PRO A 107 7.43 -9.43 13.17
N THR A 108 7.37 -9.75 11.88
CA THR A 108 6.13 -9.70 11.09
C THR A 108 5.59 -11.07 10.69
N LEU A 109 6.35 -12.16 10.89
CA LEU A 109 6.09 -13.51 10.40
C LEU A 109 4.70 -14.03 10.73
N ASP A 110 4.23 -13.83 11.97
CA ASP A 110 2.97 -14.38 12.44
C ASP A 110 1.82 -13.35 12.48
N HIS A 111 2.04 -12.15 11.92
CA HIS A 111 1.11 -11.03 12.03
C HIS A 111 0.60 -10.49 10.68
N GLN A 112 1.29 -10.78 9.58
CA GLN A 112 0.99 -10.23 8.26
C GLN A 112 0.82 -11.30 7.17
N GLN A 113 0.22 -12.44 7.54
CA GLN A 113 -0.09 -13.46 6.55
C GLN A 113 -1.16 -12.92 5.57
N GLY A 114 -0.94 -13.18 4.29
CA GLY A 114 -1.85 -12.74 3.24
C GLY A 114 -1.66 -11.28 2.81
N LEU A 115 -0.65 -10.55 3.37
CA LEU A 115 -0.35 -9.19 2.93
C LEU A 115 -0.18 -9.14 1.41
N PRO A 116 -1.02 -8.38 0.68
CA PRO A 116 -0.87 -8.23 -0.76
C PRO A 116 0.44 -7.52 -1.08
N TYR A 117 1.24 -8.09 -1.98
CA TYR A 117 2.48 -7.46 -2.40
C TYR A 117 2.66 -7.45 -3.92
N ALA A 118 3.43 -6.48 -4.42
CA ALA A 118 3.99 -6.50 -5.76
C ALA A 118 5.47 -6.14 -5.74
N LEU A 119 6.21 -6.66 -6.73
CA LEU A 119 7.65 -6.52 -6.84
C LEU A 119 8.04 -5.86 -8.16
N VAL A 120 8.88 -4.84 -8.08
CA VAL A 120 9.55 -4.21 -9.22
C VAL A 120 11.05 -4.42 -9.09
N VAL A 121 11.65 -4.97 -10.14
CA VAL A 121 13.11 -5.20 -10.23
C VAL A 121 13.67 -4.40 -11.38
N ARG A 122 14.64 -3.52 -11.10
CA ARG A 122 15.44 -2.88 -12.14
C ARG A 122 16.71 -3.72 -12.38
N ALA A 123 16.72 -4.46 -13.48
CA ALA A 123 17.74 -5.45 -13.77
C ALA A 123 18.67 -5.01 -14.91
N GLY A 124 19.97 -5.20 -14.72
CA GLY A 124 20.96 -5.12 -15.80
C GLY A 124 21.00 -6.40 -16.62
N ASN A 125 20.85 -7.55 -15.97
CA ASN A 125 20.75 -8.87 -16.59
C ASN A 125 19.28 -9.27 -16.75
N ASP A 126 18.91 -10.47 -16.30
CA ASP A 126 17.55 -11.01 -16.47
C ASP A 126 16.63 -10.76 -15.28
N GLY A 127 17.16 -10.41 -14.11
CA GLY A 127 16.40 -10.16 -12.90
C GLY A 127 15.88 -11.41 -12.18
N SER A 128 16.02 -12.59 -12.77
CA SER A 128 15.42 -13.83 -12.27
C SER A 128 15.91 -14.21 -10.87
N GLY A 129 17.20 -14.07 -10.62
CA GLY A 129 17.80 -14.34 -9.30
C GLY A 129 17.28 -13.39 -8.22
N THR A 130 17.00 -12.13 -8.57
CA THR A 130 16.39 -11.16 -7.66
C THR A 130 14.96 -11.56 -7.33
N VAL A 131 14.16 -11.87 -8.35
CA VAL A 131 12.77 -12.32 -8.17
C VAL A 131 12.71 -13.57 -7.28
N ALA A 132 13.46 -14.62 -7.63
CA ALA A 132 13.50 -15.87 -6.86
C ALA A 132 13.95 -15.65 -5.40
N GLY A 133 14.90 -14.75 -5.18
CA GLY A 133 15.36 -14.38 -3.83
C GLY A 133 14.29 -13.72 -2.99
N VAL A 134 13.56 -12.75 -3.55
CA VAL A 134 12.44 -12.08 -2.88
C VAL A 134 11.29 -13.05 -2.64
N GLU A 135 10.86 -13.78 -3.68
CA GLU A 135 9.74 -14.72 -3.60
C GLU A 135 9.94 -15.80 -2.53
N ARG A 136 11.17 -16.30 -2.37
CA ARG A 136 11.49 -17.26 -1.30
C ARG A 136 11.22 -16.68 0.08
N ILE A 137 11.56 -15.42 0.30
CA ILE A 137 11.37 -14.76 1.60
C ILE A 137 9.88 -14.46 1.85
N VAL A 138 9.20 -13.85 0.88
CA VAL A 138 7.78 -13.48 1.03
C VAL A 138 6.86 -14.70 1.08
N THR A 139 7.25 -15.82 0.46
CA THR A 139 6.56 -17.12 0.65
C THR A 139 6.68 -17.58 2.10
N GLY A 140 7.84 -17.45 2.73
CA GLY A 140 8.01 -17.73 4.16
C GLY A 140 7.14 -16.84 5.03
N LEU A 141 6.99 -15.55 4.69
CA LEU A 141 6.09 -14.60 5.34
C LEU A 141 4.61 -14.84 5.03
N ARG A 142 4.30 -15.73 4.08
CA ARG A 142 2.94 -16.01 3.59
C ARG A 142 2.26 -14.78 3.00
N TRP A 143 3.03 -13.87 2.39
CA TRP A 143 2.48 -12.75 1.64
C TRP A 143 1.87 -13.23 0.32
N LYS A 144 0.90 -12.48 -0.21
CA LYS A 144 0.15 -12.85 -1.40
C LYS A 144 0.56 -11.98 -2.60
N PRO A 145 1.12 -12.54 -3.68
CA PRO A 145 1.42 -11.74 -4.87
C PRO A 145 0.11 -11.30 -5.53
N VAL A 146 0.05 -10.03 -5.94
CA VAL A 146 -1.11 -9.46 -6.67
C VAL A 146 -0.88 -9.45 -8.18
N ALA A 147 0.37 -9.55 -8.61
CA ALA A 147 0.79 -9.61 -10.01
C ALA A 147 2.15 -10.32 -10.10
N ASP A 148 2.50 -10.75 -11.31
CA ASP A 148 3.87 -11.18 -11.61
C ASP A 148 4.86 -10.05 -11.35
N ALA A 149 6.11 -10.40 -11.01
CA ALA A 149 7.15 -9.41 -10.78
C ALA A 149 7.43 -8.59 -12.05
N LEU A 150 7.37 -7.27 -11.95
CA LEU A 150 7.70 -6.35 -13.02
C LEU A 150 9.21 -6.22 -13.14
N ILE A 151 9.81 -6.79 -14.20
CA ILE A 151 11.24 -6.73 -14.44
C ILE A 151 11.57 -5.69 -15.51
N CYS A 152 12.06 -4.54 -15.09
CA CYS A 152 12.56 -3.47 -15.93
C CYS A 152 14.01 -3.81 -16.38
N ARG A 153 14.17 -4.61 -17.44
CA ARG A 153 15.46 -5.21 -17.85
C ARG A 153 16.17 -4.43 -18.95
N GLY A 154 17.51 -4.43 -18.90
CA GLY A 154 18.39 -3.91 -19.96
C GLY A 154 18.43 -2.39 -20.00
N GLU A 155 18.45 -1.78 -21.20
CA GLU A 155 18.42 -0.34 -21.35
C GLU A 155 17.14 0.25 -20.73
N PHE A 156 17.25 1.45 -20.18
CA PHE A 156 16.09 2.11 -19.58
C PHE A 156 15.15 2.63 -20.67
N ARG A 157 13.87 2.25 -20.61
CA ARG A 157 12.84 2.62 -21.56
C ARG A 157 11.71 3.39 -20.87
N PRO A 158 11.05 4.33 -21.57
CA PRO A 158 9.90 5.06 -21.02
C PRO A 158 8.78 4.15 -20.54
N GLU A 159 8.51 3.03 -21.21
CA GLU A 159 7.46 2.06 -20.88
C GLU A 159 7.60 1.54 -19.45
N PHE A 160 8.82 1.43 -18.91
CA PHE A 160 9.00 1.05 -17.50
C PHE A 160 8.39 2.05 -16.52
N VAL A 161 8.32 3.32 -16.90
CA VAL A 161 7.67 4.36 -16.09
C VAL A 161 6.17 4.17 -16.11
N ASP A 162 5.62 3.90 -17.29
CA ASP A 162 4.18 3.66 -17.48
C ASP A 162 3.73 2.39 -16.76
N ASP A 163 4.47 1.28 -16.91
CA ASP A 163 4.22 0.02 -16.21
C ASP A 163 4.24 0.20 -14.68
N CYS A 164 5.22 0.95 -14.17
CA CYS A 164 5.28 1.26 -12.72
C CYS A 164 4.11 2.12 -12.26
N HIS A 165 3.69 3.10 -13.07
CA HIS A 165 2.53 3.92 -12.76
C HIS A 165 1.26 3.06 -12.68
N GLU A 166 1.03 2.21 -13.68
CA GLU A 166 -0.11 1.29 -13.73
C GLU A 166 -0.12 0.33 -12.54
N LEU A 167 1.03 -0.24 -12.19
CA LEU A 167 1.16 -1.13 -11.03
C LEU A 167 0.82 -0.41 -9.71
N GLY A 168 1.32 0.80 -9.54
CA GLY A 168 1.01 1.63 -8.38
C GLY A 168 -0.48 1.93 -8.27
N ALA A 169 -1.11 2.30 -9.39
CA ALA A 169 -2.54 2.60 -9.47
C ALA A 169 -3.39 1.36 -9.17
N ALA A 170 -3.06 0.22 -9.75
CA ALA A 170 -3.77 -1.04 -9.54
C ALA A 170 -3.71 -1.51 -8.07
N MET A 171 -2.54 -1.42 -7.44
CA MET A 171 -2.39 -1.76 -6.02
C MET A 171 -3.26 -0.88 -5.13
N ALA A 172 -3.20 0.44 -5.31
CA ALA A 172 -3.96 1.36 -4.49
C ALA A 172 -5.48 1.24 -4.73
N ALA A 173 -5.91 1.12 -6.00
CA ALA A 173 -7.32 0.91 -6.33
C ALA A 173 -7.86 -0.40 -5.75
N GLY A 174 -7.07 -1.49 -5.81
CA GLY A 174 -7.45 -2.77 -5.23
C GLY A 174 -7.63 -2.72 -3.71
N LEU A 175 -6.75 -2.00 -3.01
CA LEU A 175 -6.88 -1.75 -1.56
C LEU A 175 -8.10 -0.89 -1.25
N ALA A 176 -8.31 0.21 -1.99
CA ALA A 176 -9.47 1.08 -1.82
C ALA A 176 -10.81 0.33 -2.02
N ALA A 177 -10.84 -0.56 -3.00
CA ALA A 177 -12.02 -1.39 -3.30
C ALA A 177 -12.18 -2.60 -2.35
N GLY A 178 -11.19 -2.89 -1.49
CA GLY A 178 -11.21 -4.05 -0.58
C GLY A 178 -11.17 -5.41 -1.31
N VAL A 179 -10.55 -5.47 -2.50
CA VAL A 179 -10.41 -6.72 -3.29
C VAL A 179 -9.02 -7.35 -3.17
N LEU A 180 -8.10 -6.69 -2.52
CA LEU A 180 -6.77 -7.18 -2.18
C LEU A 180 -6.65 -7.51 -0.69
#